data_351b60171fe0cc17610a6d3abb71e67d
#
_entry.id   351b60171fe0cc17610a6d3abb71e67d
#
_cell.length_a   1.000
_cell.length_b   1.000
_cell.length_c   1.000
_cell.angle_alpha   90.00
_cell.angle_beta   90.00
_cell.angle_gamma   90.00
#
_symmetry.space_group_name_H-M   'P 1'
#
loop_
_entity.id
_entity.type
_entity.pdbx_description
1 polymer ?
#
loop_
_entity_poly.entity_id
_entity_poly.type
_entity_poly.pdbx_seq_one_letter_code
_entity_poly.pdbx_strand_id
1 'polypeptide(L)'
;MSTLYLERSVADGRRGDWTEELDLSGVDRIVVGTGPGSFAGVRAAIAFAQGYALGRPSCEVFGLPSPCALAGDGRVAVVGDARRGLFWVALFDGFRQNGDVFLSDAESLPSAVPDGFRVVTTDEARIGESLRGVFGPRYTGGGTPTGEGLRRFAEANPAALVREPLPIYLTPAVRPAAD
;
A
#
# COMPACT_ATOMS: atom_id res chain seq x y z
N MET A 1 -11.60 -11.70 19.48
CA MET A 1 -11.76 -11.00 18.20
C MET A 1 -10.57 -11.33 17.33
N SER A 2 -10.80 -12.08 16.26
CA SER A 2 -9.72 -12.51 15.35
C SER A 2 -9.66 -11.60 14.13
N THR A 3 -8.48 -11.07 13.81
CA THR A 3 -8.30 -10.13 12.70
C THR A 3 -7.40 -10.73 11.63
N LEU A 4 -7.88 -10.75 10.40
CA LEU A 4 -7.12 -11.12 9.20
C LEU A 4 -6.56 -9.86 8.52
N TYR A 5 -5.28 -9.87 8.17
CA TYR A 5 -4.62 -8.79 7.46
C TYR A 5 -4.23 -9.25 6.05
N LEU A 6 -4.79 -8.61 5.02
CA LEU A 6 -4.59 -8.95 3.61
C LEU A 6 -3.84 -7.86 2.87
N GLU A 7 -2.71 -8.20 2.26
CA GLU A 7 -1.92 -7.27 1.45
C GLU A 7 -1.58 -7.90 0.08
N ARG A 8 -2.02 -7.26 -1.01
CA ARG A 8 -1.87 -7.74 -2.39
C ARG A 8 -1.53 -6.64 -3.39
N SER A 9 -0.96 -5.52 -2.92
CA SER A 9 -0.62 -4.40 -3.79
C SER A 9 0.59 -4.65 -4.68
N VAL A 10 1.46 -5.58 -4.30
CA VAL A 10 2.60 -6.01 -5.12
C VAL A 10 2.27 -7.32 -5.81
N ALA A 11 2.50 -7.38 -7.12
CA ALA A 11 2.33 -8.62 -7.88
C ALA A 11 3.50 -9.57 -7.55
N ASP A 12 3.20 -10.65 -6.84
CA ASP A 12 4.18 -11.67 -6.44
C ASP A 12 4.39 -12.77 -7.49
N GLY A 13 3.76 -12.62 -8.66
CA GLY A 13 3.81 -13.62 -9.74
C GLY A 13 2.99 -14.89 -9.49
N ARG A 14 2.40 -15.06 -8.32
CA ARG A 14 1.57 -16.22 -8.01
C ARG A 14 0.26 -16.16 -8.80
N ARG A 15 0.03 -17.19 -9.60
CA ARG A 15 -1.25 -17.45 -10.27
C ARG A 15 -1.90 -18.60 -9.52
N GLY A 16 -3.09 -18.40 -9.00
CA GLY A 16 -3.82 -19.43 -8.28
C GLY A 16 -4.76 -18.86 -7.24
N ASP A 17 -5.46 -19.72 -6.56
CA ASP A 17 -6.35 -19.32 -5.48
C ASP A 17 -5.56 -19.12 -4.18
N TRP A 18 -5.09 -17.89 -3.97
CA TRP A 18 -4.37 -17.49 -2.76
C TRP A 18 -5.25 -17.53 -1.50
N THR A 19 -6.57 -17.69 -1.66
CA THR A 19 -7.52 -17.77 -0.53
C THR A 19 -7.48 -19.14 0.14
N GLU A 20 -7.01 -20.18 -0.55
CA GLU A 20 -6.84 -21.53 0.02
C GLU A 20 -5.82 -21.57 1.17
N GLU A 21 -4.87 -20.61 1.18
CA GLU A 21 -3.82 -20.51 2.21
C GLU A 21 -4.29 -19.73 3.46
N LEU A 22 -5.52 -19.18 3.47
CA LEU A 22 -5.99 -18.34 4.56
C LEU A 22 -6.71 -19.16 5.64
N ASP A 23 -6.29 -19.01 6.90
CA ASP A 23 -7.08 -19.45 8.03
C ASP A 23 -8.21 -18.44 8.32
N LEU A 24 -9.42 -18.82 7.98
CA LEU A 24 -10.63 -18.02 8.16
C LEU A 24 -11.41 -18.38 9.43
N SER A 25 -10.85 -19.26 10.28
CA SER A 25 -11.50 -19.71 11.50
C SER A 25 -11.68 -18.56 12.48
N GLY A 26 -12.95 -18.26 12.81
CA GLY A 26 -13.29 -17.24 13.80
C GLY A 26 -12.89 -15.81 13.43
N VAL A 27 -12.65 -15.53 12.14
CA VAL A 27 -12.35 -14.17 11.67
C VAL A 27 -13.61 -13.30 11.78
N ASP A 28 -13.53 -12.25 12.58
CA ASP A 28 -14.58 -11.24 12.80
C ASP A 28 -14.16 -9.82 12.42
N ARG A 29 -12.92 -9.67 11.93
CA ARG A 29 -12.40 -8.43 11.34
C ARG A 29 -11.42 -8.73 10.22
N ILE A 30 -11.51 -7.97 9.12
CA ILE A 30 -10.52 -8.01 8.04
C ILE A 30 -9.97 -6.60 7.83
N VAL A 31 -8.65 -6.47 7.75
CA VAL A 31 -7.96 -5.25 7.34
C VAL A 31 -7.26 -5.53 6.02
N VAL A 32 -7.58 -4.74 4.99
CA VAL A 32 -7.07 -4.95 3.63
C VAL A 32 -6.25 -3.77 3.16
N GLY A 33 -5.13 -4.04 2.48
CA GLY A 33 -4.35 -3.04 1.77
C GLY A 33 -5.13 -2.49 0.57
N THR A 34 -5.28 -1.17 0.50
CA THR A 34 -6.07 -0.49 -0.54
C THR A 34 -5.24 0.04 -1.71
N GLY A 35 -3.95 -0.32 -1.78
CA GLY A 35 -3.01 0.23 -2.76
C GLY A 35 -2.39 1.56 -2.28
N PRO A 36 -1.73 2.29 -3.16
CA PRO A 36 -1.56 2.03 -4.59
C PRO A 36 -0.69 0.80 -4.86
N GLY A 37 -0.86 0.21 -6.06
CA GLY A 37 -0.09 -0.96 -6.48
C GLY A 37 -0.79 -1.78 -7.56
N SER A 38 -0.65 -3.11 -7.50
CA SER A 38 -1.27 -4.04 -8.45
C SER A 38 -2.78 -3.86 -8.50
N PHE A 39 -3.29 -3.36 -9.62
CA PHE A 39 -4.72 -3.11 -9.83
C PHE A 39 -5.58 -4.35 -9.57
N ALA A 40 -5.17 -5.49 -10.12
CA ALA A 40 -5.90 -6.75 -9.94
C ALA A 40 -5.78 -7.27 -8.50
N GLY A 41 -4.59 -7.21 -7.91
CA GLY A 41 -4.34 -7.71 -6.56
C GLY A 41 -5.13 -6.96 -5.49
N VAL A 42 -5.09 -5.64 -5.52
CA VAL A 42 -5.83 -4.78 -4.58
C VAL A 42 -7.35 -5.03 -4.68
N ARG A 43 -7.89 -5.07 -5.89
CA ARG A 43 -9.33 -5.31 -6.10
C ARG A 43 -9.76 -6.70 -5.66
N ALA A 44 -8.94 -7.73 -5.94
CA ALA A 44 -9.23 -9.09 -5.51
C ALA A 44 -9.27 -9.20 -3.98
N ALA A 45 -8.32 -8.57 -3.28
CA ALA A 45 -8.28 -8.56 -1.82
C ALA A 45 -9.51 -7.85 -1.21
N ILE A 46 -9.89 -6.69 -1.74
CA ILE A 46 -11.06 -5.95 -1.28
C ILE A 46 -12.35 -6.73 -1.55
N ALA A 47 -12.51 -7.26 -2.78
CA ALA A 47 -13.69 -8.05 -3.15
C ALA A 47 -13.84 -9.31 -2.28
N PHE A 48 -12.72 -9.99 -1.99
CA PHE A 48 -12.71 -11.12 -1.08
C PHE A 48 -13.17 -10.72 0.32
N ALA A 49 -12.59 -9.65 0.90
CA ALA A 49 -12.95 -9.19 2.24
C ALA A 49 -14.44 -8.81 2.34
N GLN A 50 -14.94 -8.07 1.36
CA GLN A 50 -16.35 -7.68 1.29
C GLN A 50 -17.28 -8.89 1.10
N GLY A 51 -16.92 -9.82 0.19
CA GLY A 51 -17.68 -11.05 -0.03
C GLY A 51 -17.72 -11.94 1.21
N TYR A 52 -16.63 -12.06 1.94
CA TYR A 52 -16.58 -12.80 3.20
C TYR A 52 -17.50 -12.19 4.27
N ALA A 53 -17.49 -10.85 4.39
CA ALA A 53 -18.33 -10.13 5.35
C ALA A 53 -19.82 -10.21 5.00
N LEU A 54 -20.21 -10.29 3.71
CA LEU A 54 -21.61 -10.49 3.31
C LEU A 54 -22.21 -11.78 3.89
N GLY A 55 -21.42 -12.84 3.98
CA GLY A 55 -21.81 -14.12 4.59
C GLY A 55 -21.70 -14.13 6.12
N ARG A 56 -21.19 -13.07 6.73
CA ARG A 56 -20.90 -12.96 8.18
C ARG A 56 -21.15 -11.53 8.66
N PRO A 57 -22.39 -11.17 9.00
CA PRO A 57 -22.77 -9.79 9.37
C PRO A 57 -22.01 -9.20 10.56
N SER A 58 -21.41 -10.06 11.40
CA SER A 58 -20.56 -9.64 12.53
C SER A 58 -19.13 -9.31 12.10
N CYS A 59 -18.71 -9.64 10.87
CA CYS A 59 -17.37 -9.38 10.38
C CYS A 59 -17.26 -7.94 9.84
N GLU A 60 -16.35 -7.18 10.43
CA GLU A 60 -16.07 -5.81 10.00
C GLU A 60 -14.91 -5.79 8.98
N VAL A 61 -15.03 -4.94 7.96
CA VAL A 61 -13.98 -4.75 6.95
C VAL A 61 -13.44 -3.34 7.00
N PHE A 62 -12.10 -3.24 7.10
CA PHE A 62 -11.38 -1.97 7.10
C PHE A 62 -10.29 -1.98 6.03
N GLY A 63 -9.89 -0.78 5.61
CA GLY A 63 -8.79 -0.55 4.71
C GLY A 63 -7.68 0.29 5.32
N LEU A 64 -6.47 0.06 4.81
CA LEU A 64 -5.31 0.92 5.01
C LEU A 64 -4.59 1.09 3.67
N PRO A 65 -4.01 2.26 3.38
CA PRO A 65 -3.07 2.37 2.26
C PRO A 65 -1.96 1.32 2.36
N SER A 66 -1.70 0.61 1.29
CA SER A 66 -0.68 -0.47 1.28
C SER A 66 0.72 -0.02 1.72
N PRO A 67 1.18 1.23 1.42
CA PRO A 67 2.45 1.74 1.94
C PRO A 67 2.56 1.77 3.48
N CYS A 68 1.43 1.80 4.20
CA CYS A 68 1.41 1.70 5.67
C CYS A 68 2.15 0.45 6.17
N ALA A 69 2.15 -0.63 5.39
CA ALA A 69 2.86 -1.86 5.73
C ALA A 69 4.39 -1.70 5.79
N LEU A 70 4.95 -0.63 5.22
CA LEU A 70 6.37 -0.30 5.22
C LEU A 70 6.72 0.82 6.21
N ALA A 71 5.73 1.38 6.90
CA ALA A 71 5.93 2.32 7.99
C ALA A 71 6.61 1.63 9.19
N GLY A 72 7.31 2.39 10.00
CA GLY A 72 8.04 1.89 11.17
C GLY A 72 8.88 2.98 11.82
N ASP A 73 9.95 2.60 12.48
CA ASP A 73 10.78 3.55 13.19
C ASP A 73 11.36 4.64 12.28
N GLY A 74 11.25 5.89 12.72
CA GLY A 74 11.75 7.07 12.03
C GLY A 74 10.91 7.49 10.83
N ARG A 75 11.50 8.35 9.99
CA ARG A 75 10.84 8.95 8.84
C ARG A 75 11.08 8.13 7.58
N VAL A 76 10.01 7.71 6.94
CA VAL A 76 10.05 6.85 5.74
C VAL A 76 9.24 7.49 4.63
N ALA A 77 9.83 7.60 3.45
CA ALA A 77 9.13 7.84 2.20
C ALA A 77 9.04 6.53 1.43
N VAL A 78 7.84 6.05 1.21
CA VAL A 78 7.59 4.91 0.32
C VAL A 78 7.28 5.44 -1.06
N VAL A 79 8.07 5.01 -2.04
CA VAL A 79 7.96 5.47 -3.44
C VAL A 79 7.69 4.26 -4.34
N GLY A 80 6.70 4.37 -5.20
CA GLY A 80 6.43 3.33 -6.19
C GLY A 80 6.19 3.88 -7.58
N ASP A 81 6.22 2.99 -8.57
CA ASP A 81 6.03 3.31 -9.99
C ASP A 81 4.55 3.54 -10.31
N ALA A 82 4.16 4.79 -10.57
CA ALA A 82 2.82 5.14 -11.02
C ALA A 82 2.64 5.06 -12.55
N ARG A 83 3.67 4.58 -13.26
CA ARG A 83 3.76 4.49 -14.72
C ARG A 83 3.91 5.83 -15.42
N ARG A 84 4.29 5.78 -16.70
CA ARG A 84 4.42 6.96 -17.58
C ARG A 84 5.33 8.06 -17.02
N GLY A 85 6.41 7.69 -16.33
CA GLY A 85 7.34 8.62 -15.73
C GLY A 85 6.87 9.29 -14.45
N LEU A 86 5.76 8.81 -13.88
CA LEU A 86 5.25 9.28 -12.59
C LEU A 86 5.60 8.29 -11.48
N PHE A 87 5.74 8.84 -10.29
CA PHE A 87 5.93 8.11 -9.04
C PHE A 87 4.76 8.42 -8.10
N TRP A 88 4.32 7.44 -7.33
CA TRP A 88 3.51 7.74 -6.17
C TRP A 88 4.38 7.77 -4.93
N VAL A 89 4.05 8.64 -3.99
CA VAL A 89 4.80 8.87 -2.76
C VAL A 89 3.85 8.83 -1.57
N ALA A 90 4.25 8.11 -0.53
CA ALA A 90 3.61 8.12 0.79
C ALA A 90 4.65 8.42 1.86
N LEU A 91 4.37 9.38 2.74
CA LEU A 91 5.29 9.83 3.78
C LEU A 91 4.82 9.37 5.14
N PHE A 92 5.73 8.85 5.97
CA PHE A 92 5.45 8.38 7.32
C PHE A 92 6.45 8.95 8.32
N ASP A 93 5.97 9.30 9.51
CA ASP A 93 6.80 9.56 10.70
C ASP A 93 6.37 8.53 11.77
N GLY A 94 7.21 7.53 12.01
CA GLY A 94 6.81 6.34 12.74
C GLY A 94 5.64 5.63 12.06
N PHE A 95 4.60 5.33 12.82
CA PHE A 95 3.34 4.75 12.33
C PHE A 95 2.27 5.82 12.02
N ARG A 96 2.67 7.03 11.70
CA ARG A 96 1.76 8.10 11.29
C ARG A 96 2.02 8.47 9.84
N GLN A 97 0.97 8.40 9.02
CA GLN A 97 1.02 8.90 7.65
C GLN A 97 0.91 10.42 7.63
N ASN A 98 1.80 11.08 6.89
CA ASN A 98 1.83 12.53 6.71
C ASN A 98 1.18 12.91 5.38
N GLY A 99 -0.09 13.29 5.46
CA GLY A 99 -0.90 13.59 4.27
C GLY A 99 -1.32 12.35 3.49
N ASP A 100 -1.96 12.57 2.34
CA ASP A 100 -2.40 11.51 1.45
C ASP A 100 -1.24 10.99 0.58
N VAL A 101 -1.44 9.82 -0.04
CA VAL A 101 -0.57 9.35 -1.11
C VAL A 101 -0.74 10.25 -2.32
N PHE A 102 0.35 10.73 -2.89
CA PHE A 102 0.32 11.69 -3.99
C PHE A 102 1.23 11.28 -5.15
N LEU A 103 1.05 11.94 -6.29
CA LEU A 103 1.88 11.75 -7.49
C LEU A 103 2.99 12.80 -7.56
N SER A 104 4.14 12.39 -8.07
CA SER A 104 5.27 13.24 -8.42
C SER A 104 5.88 12.78 -9.75
N ASP A 105 6.39 13.68 -10.53
CA ASP A 105 7.27 13.37 -11.67
C ASP A 105 8.73 13.25 -11.23
N ALA A 106 9.61 12.89 -12.16
CA ALA A 106 11.02 12.69 -11.86
C ALA A 106 11.75 14.00 -11.47
N GLU A 107 11.33 15.14 -11.99
CA GLU A 107 11.93 16.43 -11.70
C GLU A 107 11.57 16.92 -10.30
N SER A 108 10.31 16.77 -9.94
CA SER A 108 9.76 17.19 -8.64
C SER A 108 10.04 16.21 -7.50
N LEU A 109 10.32 14.94 -7.82
CA LEU A 109 10.46 13.87 -6.82
C LEU A 109 11.51 14.18 -5.72
N PRO A 110 12.70 14.75 -6.00
CA PRO A 110 13.68 15.08 -4.96
C PRO A 110 13.13 16.07 -3.92
N SER A 111 12.34 17.04 -4.38
CA SER A 111 11.71 18.06 -3.52
C SER A 111 10.46 17.56 -2.82
N ALA A 112 9.78 16.56 -3.40
CA ALA A 112 8.58 15.96 -2.84
C ALA A 112 8.85 15.07 -1.60
N VAL A 113 10.11 14.62 -1.43
CA VAL A 113 10.54 13.84 -0.28
C VAL A 113 11.43 14.70 0.62
N PRO A 114 10.92 15.21 1.76
CA PRO A 114 11.67 16.10 2.63
C PRO A 114 12.97 15.47 3.15
N ASP A 115 13.92 16.32 3.53
CA ASP A 115 15.17 15.87 4.15
C ASP A 115 14.91 15.11 5.45
N GLY A 116 15.79 14.14 5.73
CA GLY A 116 15.67 13.28 6.90
C GLY A 116 14.74 12.07 6.73
N PHE A 117 14.06 11.94 5.58
CA PHE A 117 13.35 10.71 5.24
C PHE A 117 14.28 9.70 4.58
N ARG A 118 14.31 8.45 5.07
CA ARG A 118 14.82 7.32 4.30
C ARG A 118 13.83 6.97 3.20
N VAL A 119 14.31 6.51 2.07
CA VAL A 119 13.48 6.18 0.90
C VAL A 119 13.49 4.66 0.68
N VAL A 120 12.32 4.08 0.55
CA VAL A 120 12.12 2.67 0.18
C VAL A 120 11.18 2.59 -1.02
N THR A 121 11.30 1.53 -1.82
CA THR A 121 10.40 1.31 -2.95
C THR A 121 9.71 -0.03 -2.90
N THR A 122 8.50 -0.11 -3.44
CA THR A 122 7.80 -1.38 -3.72
C THR A 122 8.15 -1.97 -5.09
N ASP A 123 8.91 -1.24 -5.90
CA ASP A 123 9.19 -1.54 -7.31
C ASP A 123 10.70 -1.54 -7.61
N GLU A 124 11.50 -2.21 -6.76
CA GLU A 124 12.98 -2.21 -6.84
C GLU A 124 13.49 -2.50 -8.24
N ALA A 125 12.95 -3.53 -8.89
CA ALA A 125 13.40 -3.94 -10.22
C ALA A 125 13.19 -2.89 -11.32
N ARG A 126 12.27 -1.94 -11.12
CA ARG A 126 11.94 -0.93 -12.13
C ARG A 126 12.50 0.44 -11.86
N ILE A 127 12.49 0.86 -10.62
CA ILE A 127 12.85 2.24 -10.24
C ILE A 127 13.97 2.32 -9.20
N GLY A 128 14.46 1.19 -8.66
CA GLY A 128 15.47 1.19 -7.60
C GLY A 128 16.77 1.91 -8.00
N GLU A 129 17.26 1.67 -9.21
CA GLU A 129 18.47 2.36 -9.72
C GLU A 129 18.27 3.86 -9.84
N SER A 130 17.13 4.29 -10.38
CA SER A 130 16.78 5.72 -10.48
C SER A 130 16.70 6.37 -9.10
N LEU A 131 16.03 5.73 -8.14
CA LEU A 131 15.92 6.26 -6.77
C LEU A 131 17.29 6.33 -6.06
N ARG A 132 18.16 5.37 -6.30
CA ARG A 132 19.54 5.40 -5.79
C ARG A 132 20.32 6.59 -6.33
N GLY A 133 20.16 6.90 -7.61
CA GLY A 133 20.75 8.08 -8.23
C GLY A 133 20.24 9.39 -7.66
N VAL A 134 18.94 9.48 -7.39
CA VAL A 134 18.27 10.69 -6.87
C VAL A 134 18.55 10.90 -5.37
N PHE A 135 18.41 9.87 -4.55
CA PHE A 135 18.41 9.99 -3.08
C PHE A 135 19.73 9.55 -2.44
N GLY A 136 20.65 8.92 -3.19
CA GLY A 136 21.94 8.47 -2.67
C GLY A 136 21.81 7.61 -1.41
N PRO A 137 22.51 7.96 -0.31
CA PRO A 137 22.49 7.19 0.94
C PRO A 137 21.12 7.14 1.64
N ARG A 138 20.19 8.02 1.31
CA ARG A 138 18.82 8.00 1.83
C ARG A 138 18.00 6.85 1.26
N TYR A 139 18.35 6.36 0.08
CA TYR A 139 17.70 5.20 -0.52
C TYR A 139 18.18 3.91 0.13
N THR A 140 17.27 3.16 0.73
CA THR A 140 17.59 1.95 1.52
C THR A 140 17.14 0.64 0.85
N GLY A 141 16.66 0.72 -0.40
CA GLY A 141 16.31 -0.46 -1.18
C GLY A 141 14.82 -0.75 -1.26
N GLY A 142 14.52 -1.95 -1.75
CA GLY A 142 13.15 -2.44 -1.90
C GLY A 142 12.52 -2.90 -0.60
N GLY A 143 11.19 -2.77 -0.53
CA GLY A 143 10.37 -3.31 0.53
C GLY A 143 9.08 -3.89 -0.02
N THR A 144 8.64 -5.03 0.52
CA THR A 144 7.37 -5.64 0.14
C THR A 144 6.33 -5.38 1.22
N PRO A 145 5.22 -4.70 0.90
CA PRO A 145 4.08 -4.59 1.80
C PRO A 145 3.55 -5.98 2.16
N THR A 146 3.28 -6.22 3.44
CA THR A 146 2.80 -7.50 3.94
C THR A 146 1.61 -7.31 4.88
N GLY A 147 0.82 -8.37 5.09
CA GLY A 147 -0.25 -8.38 6.10
C GLY A 147 0.28 -8.10 7.51
N GLU A 148 1.47 -8.62 7.84
CA GLU A 148 2.14 -8.34 9.12
C GLU A 148 2.51 -6.85 9.26
N GLY A 149 2.98 -6.22 8.19
CA GLY A 149 3.24 -4.78 8.18
C GLY A 149 1.97 -3.96 8.41
N LEU A 150 0.86 -4.32 7.75
CA LEU A 150 -0.45 -3.70 8.00
C LEU A 150 -0.91 -3.89 9.44
N ARG A 151 -0.69 -5.08 10.02
CA ARG A 151 -1.03 -5.37 11.42
C ARG A 151 -0.29 -4.41 12.36
N ARG A 152 1.02 -4.30 12.23
CA ARG A 152 1.85 -3.41 13.06
C ARG A 152 1.39 -1.95 12.96
N PHE A 153 1.07 -1.48 11.76
CA PHE A 153 0.57 -0.13 11.57
C PHE A 153 -0.81 0.06 12.21
N ALA A 154 -1.74 -0.86 12.00
CA ALA A 154 -3.10 -0.80 12.54
C ALA A 154 -3.12 -0.82 14.08
N GLU A 155 -2.24 -1.62 14.70
CA GLU A 155 -2.11 -1.69 16.16
C GLU A 155 -1.54 -0.38 16.74
N ALA A 156 -0.56 0.21 16.07
CA ALA A 156 0.05 1.47 16.49
C ALA A 156 -0.85 2.69 16.20
N ASN A 157 -1.71 2.62 15.17
CA ASN A 157 -2.57 3.73 14.76
C ASN A 157 -3.97 3.23 14.36
N PRO A 158 -4.79 2.76 15.33
CA PRO A 158 -6.13 2.26 15.03
C PRO A 158 -7.07 3.28 14.38
N ALA A 159 -6.84 4.57 14.62
CA ALA A 159 -7.64 5.65 14.04
C ALA A 159 -7.46 5.81 12.51
N ALA A 160 -6.40 5.21 11.94
CA ALA A 160 -6.17 5.23 10.50
C ALA A 160 -7.03 4.22 9.73
N LEU A 161 -7.69 3.29 10.41
CA LEU A 161 -8.54 2.29 9.79
C LEU A 161 -9.79 2.93 9.18
N VAL A 162 -9.97 2.74 7.87
CA VAL A 162 -11.11 3.29 7.12
C VAL A 162 -12.14 2.18 6.88
N ARG A 163 -13.40 2.40 7.27
CA ARG A 163 -14.51 1.50 6.96
C ARG A 163 -14.82 1.54 5.47
N GLU A 164 -15.33 0.43 4.94
CA GLU A 164 -15.73 0.32 3.53
C GLU A 164 -14.57 0.64 2.58
N PRO A 165 -13.51 -0.18 2.60
CA PRO A 165 -12.31 0.10 1.82
C PRO A 165 -12.59 0.18 0.32
N LEU A 166 -12.04 1.22 -0.31
CA LEU A 166 -12.01 1.39 -1.75
C LEU A 166 -10.56 1.41 -2.24
N PRO A 167 -10.30 0.92 -3.47
CA PRO A 167 -8.97 1.00 -4.06
C PRO A 167 -8.50 2.45 -4.22
N ILE A 168 -7.24 2.72 -3.91
CA ILE A 168 -6.62 4.03 -4.17
C ILE A 168 -6.18 4.06 -5.63
N TYR A 169 -6.84 4.91 -6.43
CA TYR A 169 -6.50 5.19 -7.82
C TYR A 169 -5.92 6.59 -7.92
N LEU A 170 -4.61 6.67 -8.17
CA LEU A 170 -3.89 7.95 -8.30
C LEU A 170 -3.92 8.51 -9.73
N THR A 171 -4.20 7.64 -10.71
CA THR A 171 -4.36 8.01 -12.12
C THR A 171 -5.67 7.44 -12.65
N PRO A 172 -6.41 8.18 -13.51
CA PRO A 172 -7.59 7.64 -14.16
C PRO A 172 -7.26 6.37 -14.95
N ALA A 173 -8.10 5.35 -14.84
CA ALA A 173 -7.94 4.09 -15.57
C ALA A 173 -8.05 4.29 -17.10
N VAL A 174 -8.78 5.31 -17.53
CA VAL A 174 -8.98 5.69 -18.94
C VAL A 174 -8.63 7.16 -19.10
N ARG A 175 -7.83 7.48 -20.12
CA ARG A 175 -7.58 8.86 -20.50
C ARG A 175 -8.89 9.46 -21.00
N PRO A 176 -9.37 10.62 -20.51
CA PRO A 176 -10.44 11.34 -21.17
C PRO A 176 -10.06 11.53 -22.64
N ALA A 177 -11.00 11.34 -23.55
CA ALA A 177 -10.80 11.68 -24.95
C ALA A 177 -10.36 13.15 -24.99
N ALA A 178 -9.30 13.46 -25.71
CA ALA A 178 -8.93 14.85 -25.98
C ALA A 178 -10.03 15.42 -26.90
N ASP A 179 -10.70 16.48 -26.45
CA ASP A 179 -11.61 17.27 -27.26
C ASP A 179 -10.87 17.96 -28.41
#